data_7d16d66e123ae2469025665a01235df3
#
_entry.id   7d16d66e123ae2469025665a01235df3
#
_cell.length_a   1.000
_cell.length_b   1.000
_cell.length_c   1.000
_cell.angle_alpha   90.00
_cell.angle_beta   90.00
_cell.angle_gamma   90.00
#
_symmetry.space_group_name_H-M   'P 1'
#
loop_
_entity.id
_entity.type
_entity.pdbx_description
1 polymer ?
#
loop_
_entity_poly.entity_id
_entity_poly.type
_entity_poly.pdbx_seq_one_letter_code
_entity_poly.pdbx_strand_id
1 'polypeptide(L)'
;MWQHPTTMWSLSRSTVLTHTAAITFGFCLAYIFDSVRLSSHVSFTNKIQPHIPEEDSNDFHGHGHGICDVHNETGKKNVAGPMFDFGLHDSQENYHAGEDEVARELHEKVRVLCWVMTGPDNHEKKAIHVKRTWGKRCNILVFMSSKEDKSLPSVALPVKEGRQNLWGKTREAYRYVWEHYKEQADWFMKADDDTYVVLENLRYMLSAYNASEPIAFGHKFKPFVQQGFFSGGAGYILSKEATKRFVEEGLKNPKKCKKAEPGAEDVEMGRCLANLKVKAGDSRDSYGRGRFFPFVPEDHLLPGPVTKDFWFWKYIYYPVKEGLACCSDTAVSFHYVSPNDMYVLDYLIYHLKPFGIRSNLQGTAAPPPDQDLKATPWPGPPN
;
A
#
# COMPACT_ATOMS: atom_id res chain seq x y z
N MET A 1 60.93 20.36 29.97
CA MET A 1 60.39 21.73 29.87
C MET A 1 59.75 21.88 28.50
N TRP A 2 58.48 21.69 28.41
CA TRP A 2 57.54 22.22 27.36
C TRP A 2 56.15 21.80 27.79
N GLN A 3 55.36 22.79 28.22
CA GLN A 3 53.95 22.66 28.62
C GLN A 3 53.05 22.75 27.36
N HIS A 4 52.09 21.86 27.24
CA HIS A 4 50.95 22.02 26.32
C HIS A 4 49.74 22.57 27.07
N PRO A 5 49.04 23.58 26.57
CA PRO A 5 47.77 24.03 27.13
C PRO A 5 46.60 23.25 26.54
N THR A 6 45.81 22.63 27.39
CA THR A 6 44.49 22.07 27.08
C THR A 6 43.47 23.19 27.01
N THR A 7 42.96 23.52 25.84
CA THR A 7 41.81 24.40 25.67
C THR A 7 40.54 23.58 25.73
N MET A 8 39.84 23.60 26.85
CA MET A 8 38.45 23.15 26.97
C MET A 8 37.52 24.19 26.31
N TRP A 9 36.80 23.80 25.29
CA TRP A 9 35.70 24.59 24.71
C TRP A 9 34.45 24.41 25.56
N SER A 10 34.06 25.42 26.34
CA SER A 10 32.77 25.49 27.01
C SER A 10 31.74 26.08 26.04
N LEU A 11 30.80 25.25 25.55
CA LEU A 11 29.64 25.72 24.82
C LEU A 11 28.75 26.51 25.80
N SER A 12 28.46 27.77 25.46
CA SER A 12 27.62 28.65 26.27
C SER A 12 26.16 28.10 26.32
N ARG A 13 25.55 28.17 27.49
CA ARG A 13 24.15 27.77 27.74
C ARG A 13 23.14 28.45 26.79
N SER A 14 23.47 29.59 26.22
CA SER A 14 22.63 30.31 25.27
C SER A 14 22.57 29.61 23.90
N THR A 15 23.64 28.97 23.45
CA THR A 15 23.68 28.26 22.15
C THR A 15 22.85 26.96 22.18
N VAL A 16 22.82 26.27 23.32
CA VAL A 16 22.00 25.05 23.49
C VAL A 16 20.51 25.39 23.52
N LEU A 17 20.13 26.51 24.17
CA LEU A 17 18.73 26.97 24.22
C LEU A 17 18.20 27.41 22.84
N THR A 18 19.02 28.05 22.02
CA THR A 18 18.60 28.45 20.65
C THR A 18 18.44 27.26 19.71
N HIS A 19 19.24 26.23 19.82
CA HIS A 19 19.10 25.04 18.98
C HIS A 19 17.91 24.16 19.40
N THR A 20 17.62 24.03 20.69
CA THR A 20 16.41 23.34 21.15
C THR A 20 15.13 24.09 20.79
N ALA A 21 15.11 25.43 20.88
CA ALA A 21 13.98 26.23 20.43
C ALA A 21 13.74 26.15 18.91
N ALA A 22 14.78 26.10 18.08
CA ALA A 22 14.66 25.94 16.65
C ALA A 22 14.12 24.55 16.24
N ILE A 23 14.52 23.49 16.95
CA ILE A 23 14.04 22.13 16.69
C ILE A 23 12.55 22.01 17.10
N THR A 24 12.16 22.53 18.26
CA THR A 24 10.74 22.51 18.69
C THR A 24 9.85 23.37 17.82
N PHE A 25 10.33 24.52 17.32
CA PHE A 25 9.59 25.37 16.39
C PHE A 25 9.43 24.72 15.01
N GLY A 26 10.43 23.99 14.52
CA GLY A 26 10.36 23.19 13.30
C GLY A 26 9.33 22.06 13.38
N PHE A 27 9.24 21.36 14.51
CA PHE A 27 8.23 20.32 14.73
C PHE A 27 6.80 20.89 14.87
N CYS A 28 6.64 22.03 15.52
CA CYS A 28 5.34 22.72 15.61
C CYS A 28 4.86 23.23 14.24
N LEU A 29 5.75 23.77 13.42
CA LEU A 29 5.41 24.21 12.06
C LEU A 29 5.03 23.01 11.16
N ALA A 30 5.74 21.88 11.23
CA ALA A 30 5.38 20.67 10.51
C ALA A 30 4.01 20.13 10.94
N TYR A 31 3.69 20.18 12.22
CA TYR A 31 2.39 19.76 12.76
C TYR A 31 1.25 20.71 12.35
N ILE A 32 1.50 22.01 12.30
CA ILE A 32 0.53 23.02 11.84
C ILE A 32 0.32 22.91 10.33
N PHE A 33 1.38 22.63 9.53
CA PHE A 33 1.24 22.40 8.10
C PHE A 33 0.47 21.12 7.77
N ASP A 34 0.65 20.03 8.52
CA ASP A 34 -0.18 18.83 8.38
C ASP A 34 -1.64 19.08 8.78
N SER A 35 -1.87 19.88 9.81
CA SER A 35 -3.24 20.24 10.26
C SER A 35 -3.95 21.21 9.31
N VAL A 36 -3.21 22.11 8.65
CA VAL A 36 -3.76 23.07 7.67
C VAL A 36 -3.98 22.39 6.30
N ARG A 37 -3.21 21.37 5.92
CA ARG A 37 -3.45 20.58 4.71
C ARG A 37 -4.72 19.74 4.74
N LEU A 38 -5.21 19.39 5.92
CA LEU A 38 -6.54 18.79 6.10
C LEU A 38 -7.70 19.79 5.92
N SER A 39 -7.43 21.10 5.80
CA SER A 39 -8.44 22.16 5.72
C SER A 39 -8.51 22.92 4.39
N SER A 40 -7.63 22.66 3.42
CA SER A 40 -7.59 23.45 2.18
C SER A 40 -7.83 22.64 0.91
N HIS A 41 -8.95 21.92 0.82
CA HIS A 41 -9.60 21.68 -0.47
C HIS A 41 -10.59 22.82 -0.74
N VAL A 42 -10.10 23.84 -1.43
CA VAL A 42 -10.95 24.93 -1.93
C VAL A 42 -11.83 24.37 -3.04
N SER A 43 -13.12 24.38 -2.77
CA SER A 43 -14.19 24.02 -3.70
C SER A 43 -14.35 25.12 -4.76
N PHE A 44 -14.09 24.80 -6.03
CA PHE A 44 -14.58 25.59 -7.15
C PHE A 44 -15.97 25.10 -7.54
N THR A 45 -17.01 25.77 -7.03
CA THR A 45 -18.37 25.59 -7.53
C THR A 45 -18.70 26.65 -8.55
N ASN A 46 -18.69 26.30 -9.84
CA ASN A 46 -19.41 27.04 -10.85
C ASN A 46 -20.88 26.61 -10.85
N LYS A 47 -21.75 27.50 -10.38
CA LYS A 47 -23.20 27.36 -10.51
C LYS A 47 -23.60 27.49 -11.96
N ILE A 48 -24.10 26.43 -12.56
CA ILE A 48 -25.01 26.50 -13.72
C ILE A 48 -26.31 25.83 -13.26
N GLN A 49 -27.36 26.62 -13.05
CA GLN A 49 -28.72 26.14 -12.86
C GLN A 49 -29.39 25.95 -14.22
N PRO A 50 -29.97 24.78 -14.49
CA PRO A 50 -31.01 24.68 -15.49
C PRO A 50 -32.38 24.82 -14.82
N HIS A 51 -33.19 25.71 -15.35
CA HIS A 51 -34.62 25.85 -15.08
C HIS A 51 -35.33 24.58 -15.59
N ILE A 52 -36.12 23.95 -14.74
CA ILE A 52 -37.09 22.91 -15.11
C ILE A 52 -38.46 23.39 -14.61
N PRO A 53 -39.50 23.39 -15.47
CA PRO A 53 -40.85 23.79 -15.09
C PRO A 53 -41.51 22.71 -14.21
N GLU A 54 -42.29 23.18 -13.25
CA GLU A 54 -43.23 22.35 -12.47
C GLU A 54 -44.35 21.83 -13.37
N GLU A 55 -44.65 20.54 -13.34
CA GLU A 55 -45.96 19.98 -13.71
C GLU A 55 -46.38 18.89 -12.70
N ASP A 56 -47.69 18.91 -12.44
CA ASP A 56 -48.47 18.31 -11.40
C ASP A 56 -48.49 16.77 -11.28
N SER A 57 -48.56 16.38 -10.01
CA SER A 57 -49.25 15.24 -9.36
C SER A 57 -49.92 14.12 -10.20
N ASN A 58 -49.62 12.87 -9.91
CA ASN A 58 -50.44 11.85 -9.24
C ASN A 58 -49.96 10.41 -9.48
N ASP A 59 -49.93 9.66 -8.39
CA ASP A 59 -50.07 8.21 -8.28
C ASP A 59 -49.18 7.27 -9.11
N PHE A 60 -48.16 6.72 -8.46
CA PHE A 60 -47.82 5.29 -8.63
C PHE A 60 -47.13 4.73 -7.35
N HIS A 61 -47.78 3.75 -6.74
CA HIS A 61 -47.18 2.89 -5.77
C HIS A 61 -46.03 2.07 -6.42
N GLY A 62 -44.80 2.25 -5.97
CA GLY A 62 -43.66 1.51 -6.46
C GLY A 62 -42.51 1.54 -5.44
N HIS A 63 -42.05 0.40 -5.11
CA HIS A 63 -40.98 0.05 -4.16
C HIS A 63 -39.85 1.08 -4.03
N GLY A 64 -39.55 1.46 -2.79
CA GLY A 64 -38.57 2.48 -2.46
C GLY A 64 -37.16 2.07 -2.82
N HIS A 65 -36.62 2.69 -3.83
CA HIS A 65 -35.17 2.83 -3.99
C HIS A 65 -34.75 4.07 -3.22
N GLY A 66 -34.15 3.86 -2.05
CA GLY A 66 -33.52 4.92 -1.30
C GLY A 66 -32.38 5.52 -2.11
N ILE A 67 -32.59 6.71 -2.62
CA ILE A 67 -31.54 7.55 -3.21
C ILE A 67 -30.59 7.92 -2.06
N CYS A 68 -29.30 7.65 -2.26
CA CYS A 68 -28.24 8.00 -1.30
C CYS A 68 -28.05 9.51 -1.25
N ASP A 69 -28.87 10.20 -0.47
CA ASP A 69 -28.56 11.54 -0.02
C ASP A 69 -27.67 11.45 1.23
N VAL A 70 -26.36 11.37 1.02
CA VAL A 70 -25.38 11.55 2.07
C VAL A 70 -24.53 12.79 1.75
N HIS A 71 -25.18 13.93 1.59
CA HIS A 71 -24.53 15.21 1.74
C HIS A 71 -24.73 15.70 3.18
N ASN A 72 -23.78 15.39 4.04
CA ASN A 72 -23.70 16.04 5.34
C ASN A 72 -23.32 17.51 5.08
N GLU A 73 -24.04 18.44 5.66
CA GLU A 73 -23.93 19.92 5.48
C GLU A 73 -22.53 20.51 5.76
N THR A 74 -21.54 19.68 6.12
CA THR A 74 -20.17 20.10 6.45
C THR A 74 -19.14 19.83 5.35
N GLY A 75 -19.52 19.32 4.18
CA GLY A 75 -18.60 19.06 3.06
C GLY A 75 -17.49 18.02 3.35
N LYS A 76 -17.54 17.32 4.47
CA LYS A 76 -16.60 16.22 4.76
C LYS A 76 -17.05 14.99 3.98
N LYS A 77 -16.20 14.49 3.08
CA LYS A 77 -16.37 13.16 2.49
C LYS A 77 -16.60 12.15 3.62
N ASN A 78 -17.65 11.36 3.50
CA ASN A 78 -17.93 10.29 4.45
C ASN A 78 -16.79 9.27 4.39
N VAL A 79 -15.99 9.16 5.44
CA VAL A 79 -14.82 8.28 5.52
C VAL A 79 -15.23 6.83 5.79
N ALA A 80 -16.49 6.61 6.20
CA ALA A 80 -17.04 5.27 6.36
C ALA A 80 -17.35 4.66 4.98
N GLY A 81 -17.14 3.36 4.83
CA GLY A 81 -17.55 2.65 3.62
C GLY A 81 -19.07 2.61 3.42
N PRO A 82 -19.57 1.91 2.38
CA PRO A 82 -20.99 1.79 2.11
C PRO A 82 -21.76 1.27 3.32
N MET A 83 -22.80 1.98 3.73
CA MET A 83 -23.63 1.60 4.89
C MET A 83 -24.66 0.51 4.56
N PHE A 84 -24.90 0.24 3.29
CA PHE A 84 -25.89 -0.71 2.79
C PHE A 84 -25.26 -1.76 1.90
N ASP A 85 -26.03 -2.79 1.59
CA ASP A 85 -25.62 -3.82 0.64
C ASP A 85 -25.28 -3.18 -0.71
N PHE A 86 -24.08 -3.46 -1.19
CA PHE A 86 -23.54 -2.88 -2.43
C PHE A 86 -24.17 -3.50 -3.70
N GLY A 87 -25.04 -4.50 -3.54
CA GLY A 87 -25.63 -5.26 -4.61
C GLY A 87 -24.71 -6.33 -5.17
N LEU A 88 -25.27 -7.15 -6.04
CA LEU A 88 -24.55 -8.22 -6.72
C LEU A 88 -24.30 -7.80 -8.17
N HIS A 89 -23.05 -7.65 -8.52
CA HIS A 89 -22.55 -7.59 -9.88
C HIS A 89 -21.24 -8.39 -9.87
N ASP A 90 -21.36 -9.65 -10.28
CA ASP A 90 -20.34 -10.65 -9.97
C ASP A 90 -19.76 -11.24 -11.28
N SER A 91 -18.54 -11.74 -11.19
CA SER A 91 -17.82 -12.39 -12.29
C SER A 91 -18.48 -13.69 -12.79
N GLN A 92 -19.51 -14.17 -12.10
CA GLN A 92 -20.27 -15.36 -12.50
C GLN A 92 -21.47 -15.06 -13.39
N GLU A 93 -21.75 -13.80 -13.67
CA GLU A 93 -22.74 -13.43 -14.67
C GLU A 93 -22.33 -13.98 -16.03
N ASN A 94 -23.30 -14.50 -16.78
CA ASN A 94 -23.06 -15.20 -18.06
C ASN A 94 -22.23 -14.41 -19.07
N TYR A 95 -22.22 -13.08 -19.03
CA TYR A 95 -21.45 -12.20 -19.87
C TYR A 95 -19.97 -12.04 -19.50
N HIS A 96 -19.59 -12.48 -18.29
CA HIS A 96 -18.20 -12.59 -17.83
C HIS A 96 -17.62 -14.00 -18.03
N ALA A 97 -18.39 -14.93 -18.57
CA ALA A 97 -17.95 -16.32 -18.75
C ALA A 97 -16.70 -16.41 -19.64
N GLY A 98 -15.67 -17.05 -19.14
CA GLY A 98 -14.39 -17.25 -19.83
C GLY A 98 -13.39 -16.09 -19.77
N GLU A 99 -13.72 -14.96 -19.12
CA GLU A 99 -12.79 -13.84 -18.96
C GLU A 99 -11.64 -14.13 -18.00
N ASP A 100 -11.79 -15.09 -17.09
CA ASP A 100 -10.91 -15.34 -15.95
C ASP A 100 -10.06 -16.63 -16.02
N GLU A 101 -10.05 -17.34 -17.17
CA GLU A 101 -9.37 -18.62 -17.29
C GLU A 101 -7.86 -18.54 -16.92
N VAL A 102 -7.15 -17.56 -17.48
CA VAL A 102 -5.73 -17.34 -17.17
C VAL A 102 -5.54 -16.92 -15.70
N ALA A 103 -6.46 -16.12 -15.19
CA ALA A 103 -6.40 -15.68 -13.80
C ALA A 103 -6.60 -16.84 -12.82
N ARG A 104 -7.51 -17.78 -13.12
CA ARG A 104 -7.71 -19.02 -12.34
C ARG A 104 -6.50 -19.93 -12.40
N GLU A 105 -5.91 -20.11 -13.58
CA GLU A 105 -4.67 -20.90 -13.72
C GLU A 105 -3.53 -20.31 -12.88
N LEU A 106 -3.34 -18.99 -12.91
CA LEU A 106 -2.36 -18.31 -12.08
C LEU A 106 -2.70 -18.36 -10.58
N HIS A 107 -3.98 -18.35 -10.20
CA HIS A 107 -4.41 -18.49 -8.82
C HIS A 107 -3.98 -19.84 -8.22
N GLU A 108 -4.05 -20.91 -8.99
CA GLU A 108 -3.62 -22.24 -8.57
C GLU A 108 -2.09 -22.40 -8.54
N LYS A 109 -1.41 -21.83 -9.55
CA LYS A 109 0.05 -21.95 -9.69
C LYS A 109 0.85 -21.03 -8.78
N VAL A 110 0.32 -19.85 -8.47
CA VAL A 110 0.99 -18.81 -7.67
C VAL A 110 0.15 -18.52 -6.43
N ARG A 111 0.35 -19.35 -5.40
CA ARG A 111 -0.45 -19.30 -4.17
C ARG A 111 0.01 -18.14 -3.29
N VAL A 112 -0.83 -17.11 -3.17
CA VAL A 112 -0.56 -15.90 -2.39
C VAL A 112 -1.39 -15.89 -1.12
N LEU A 113 -0.72 -15.87 0.03
CA LEU A 113 -1.32 -15.51 1.29
C LEU A 113 -1.21 -14.00 1.49
N CYS A 114 -2.35 -13.34 1.74
CA CYS A 114 -2.42 -11.94 2.11
C CYS A 114 -2.66 -11.82 3.61
N TRP A 115 -1.78 -11.13 4.31
CA TRP A 115 -2.07 -10.71 5.66
C TRP A 115 -2.18 -9.17 5.71
N VAL A 116 -3.27 -8.71 6.32
CA VAL A 116 -3.65 -7.31 6.35
C VAL A 116 -3.44 -6.77 7.75
N MET A 117 -2.61 -5.74 7.89
CA MET A 117 -2.40 -5.05 9.15
C MET A 117 -3.59 -4.16 9.44
N THR A 118 -4.23 -4.39 10.58
CA THR A 118 -5.38 -3.62 11.04
C THR A 118 -5.38 -3.51 12.56
N GLY A 119 -6.33 -2.80 13.14
CA GLY A 119 -6.55 -2.72 14.58
C GLY A 119 -8.03 -2.75 14.90
N PRO A 120 -8.42 -2.96 16.19
CA PRO A 120 -9.82 -3.10 16.59
C PRO A 120 -10.71 -1.95 16.10
N ASP A 121 -10.22 -0.73 16.14
CA ASP A 121 -10.97 0.47 15.72
C ASP A 121 -11.21 0.54 14.20
N ASN A 122 -10.45 -0.24 13.42
CA ASN A 122 -10.50 -0.28 11.97
C ASN A 122 -11.21 -1.52 11.41
N HIS A 123 -11.61 -2.47 12.24
CA HIS A 123 -12.26 -3.70 11.77
C HIS A 123 -13.46 -3.38 10.88
N GLU A 124 -14.40 -2.59 11.40
CA GLU A 124 -15.60 -2.18 10.65
C GLU A 124 -15.35 -1.02 9.69
N LYS A 125 -14.44 -0.11 10.03
CA LYS A 125 -14.21 1.13 9.25
C LYS A 125 -13.38 0.90 7.98
N LYS A 126 -12.45 -0.07 8.00
CA LYS A 126 -11.49 -0.32 6.91
C LYS A 126 -11.38 -1.79 6.53
N ALA A 127 -11.04 -2.67 7.47
CA ALA A 127 -10.70 -4.06 7.19
C ALA A 127 -11.84 -4.85 6.53
N ILE A 128 -13.09 -4.62 6.92
CA ILE A 128 -14.26 -5.26 6.31
C ILE A 128 -14.38 -4.96 4.81
N HIS A 129 -13.96 -3.77 4.36
CA HIS A 129 -13.99 -3.37 2.96
C HIS A 129 -12.90 -4.04 2.15
N VAL A 130 -11.72 -4.27 2.73
CA VAL A 130 -10.69 -5.13 2.15
C VAL A 130 -11.24 -6.54 1.93
N LYS A 131 -11.88 -7.14 2.94
CA LYS A 131 -12.49 -8.47 2.83
C LYS A 131 -13.54 -8.54 1.71
N ARG A 132 -14.36 -7.49 1.56
CA ARG A 132 -15.45 -7.45 0.59
C ARG A 132 -15.01 -7.18 -0.85
N THR A 133 -13.83 -6.58 -1.03
CA THR A 133 -13.28 -6.23 -2.35
C THR A 133 -12.13 -7.17 -2.72
N TRP A 134 -10.92 -6.69 -2.80
CA TRP A 134 -9.77 -7.42 -3.29
C TRP A 134 -9.34 -8.63 -2.42
N GLY A 135 -9.63 -8.60 -1.14
CA GLY A 135 -9.24 -9.68 -0.21
C GLY A 135 -9.82 -11.05 -0.59
N LYS A 136 -11.02 -11.09 -1.20
CA LYS A 136 -11.64 -12.33 -1.71
C LYS A 136 -10.84 -13.04 -2.80
N ARG A 137 -9.87 -12.35 -3.42
CA ARG A 137 -9.01 -12.87 -4.49
C ARG A 137 -7.70 -13.48 -4.00
N CYS A 138 -7.39 -13.37 -2.69
CA CYS A 138 -6.25 -14.06 -2.09
C CYS A 138 -6.52 -15.56 -1.99
N ASN A 139 -5.48 -16.42 -2.06
CA ASN A 139 -5.64 -17.84 -1.73
C ASN A 139 -5.95 -18.02 -0.25
N ILE A 140 -5.32 -17.21 0.60
CA ILE A 140 -5.57 -17.15 2.04
C ILE A 140 -5.57 -15.67 2.43
N LEU A 141 -6.60 -15.24 3.17
CA LEU A 141 -6.71 -13.90 3.72
C LEU A 141 -6.78 -13.97 5.25
N VAL A 142 -5.88 -13.20 5.92
CA VAL A 142 -5.85 -13.11 7.39
C VAL A 142 -5.69 -11.65 7.80
N PHE A 143 -6.45 -11.20 8.78
CA PHE A 143 -6.29 -9.85 9.34
C PHE A 143 -5.49 -9.92 10.65
N MET A 144 -4.43 -9.12 10.74
CA MET A 144 -3.55 -9.07 11.91
C MET A 144 -3.93 -7.89 12.80
N SER A 145 -4.50 -8.20 13.94
CA SER A 145 -5.05 -7.26 14.92
C SER A 145 -4.55 -7.58 16.33
N SER A 146 -4.92 -6.80 17.32
CA SER A 146 -4.78 -7.15 18.74
C SER A 146 -6.07 -7.73 19.34
N LYS A 147 -7.13 -7.90 18.54
CA LYS A 147 -8.43 -8.45 18.94
C LYS A 147 -9.00 -9.32 17.83
N GLU A 148 -9.59 -10.46 18.21
CA GLU A 148 -10.37 -11.28 17.30
C GLU A 148 -11.70 -10.61 16.93
N ASP A 149 -12.13 -10.86 15.70
CA ASP A 149 -13.42 -10.43 15.18
C ASP A 149 -14.00 -11.55 14.31
N LYS A 150 -15.18 -12.04 14.67
CA LYS A 150 -15.84 -13.14 13.94
C LYS A 150 -16.32 -12.76 12.54
N SER A 151 -16.53 -11.46 12.29
CA SER A 151 -16.90 -10.96 10.96
C SER A 151 -15.71 -10.91 10.00
N LEU A 152 -14.50 -10.88 10.55
CA LEU A 152 -13.23 -10.92 9.84
C LEU A 152 -12.46 -12.19 10.20
N PRO A 153 -11.67 -12.79 9.30
CA PRO A 153 -10.69 -13.80 9.69
C PRO A 153 -9.50 -13.13 10.39
N SER A 154 -9.77 -12.48 11.56
CA SER A 154 -8.79 -11.72 12.30
C SER A 154 -8.14 -12.54 13.40
N VAL A 155 -6.85 -12.32 13.61
CA VAL A 155 -6.00 -12.94 14.61
C VAL A 155 -5.63 -11.91 15.66
N ALA A 156 -5.85 -12.24 16.93
CA ALA A 156 -5.39 -11.44 18.05
C ALA A 156 -3.91 -11.72 18.34
N LEU A 157 -3.04 -10.87 17.80
CA LEU A 157 -1.61 -10.94 18.09
C LEU A 157 -1.30 -10.39 19.49
N PRO A 158 -0.30 -10.94 20.20
CA PRO A 158 0.09 -10.48 21.54
C PRO A 158 0.92 -9.20 21.48
N VAL A 159 0.38 -8.16 20.86
CA VAL A 159 1.03 -6.86 20.65
C VAL A 159 0.14 -5.71 21.05
N LYS A 160 0.73 -4.59 21.48
CA LYS A 160 0.01 -3.34 21.70
C LYS A 160 -0.27 -2.66 20.37
N GLU A 161 -1.41 -1.97 20.29
CA GLU A 161 -1.70 -1.09 19.14
C GLU A 161 -0.84 0.16 19.19
N GLY A 162 -0.77 0.85 18.04
CA GLY A 162 -0.07 2.11 17.87
C GLY A 162 1.13 2.03 16.96
N ARG A 163 1.43 3.17 16.36
CA ARG A 163 2.46 3.29 15.30
C ARG A 163 3.86 2.84 15.76
N GLN A 164 4.19 3.04 17.02
CA GLN A 164 5.46 2.61 17.62
C GLN A 164 5.59 1.09 17.76
N ASN A 165 4.50 0.33 17.66
CA ASN A 165 4.46 -1.12 17.82
C ASN A 165 4.31 -1.88 16.50
N LEU A 166 4.31 -1.18 15.36
CA LEU A 166 4.12 -1.80 14.03
C LEU A 166 5.18 -2.85 13.71
N TRP A 167 6.45 -2.60 14.10
CA TRP A 167 7.52 -3.57 13.91
C TRP A 167 7.27 -4.87 14.70
N GLY A 168 6.83 -4.76 15.95
CA GLY A 168 6.43 -5.92 16.75
C GLY A 168 5.26 -6.67 16.12
N LYS A 169 4.26 -5.93 15.65
CA LYS A 169 3.09 -6.51 15.01
C LYS A 169 3.45 -7.28 13.73
N THR A 170 4.31 -6.72 12.89
CA THR A 170 4.83 -7.38 11.70
C THR A 170 5.60 -8.66 12.02
N ARG A 171 6.43 -8.65 13.05
CA ARG A 171 7.16 -9.86 13.49
C ARG A 171 6.22 -10.97 13.92
N GLU A 172 5.22 -10.65 14.75
CA GLU A 172 4.23 -11.63 15.22
C GLU A 172 3.33 -12.11 14.08
N ALA A 173 2.94 -11.21 13.16
CA ALA A 173 2.15 -11.57 11.98
C ALA A 173 2.89 -12.60 11.11
N TYR A 174 4.15 -12.36 10.78
CA TYR A 174 4.93 -13.32 10.00
C TYR A 174 5.18 -14.62 10.73
N ARG A 175 5.38 -14.60 12.06
CA ARG A 175 5.47 -15.82 12.87
C ARG A 175 4.19 -16.63 12.74
N TYR A 176 3.03 -15.98 12.93
CA TYR A 176 1.74 -16.63 12.85
C TYR A 176 1.48 -17.25 11.47
N VAL A 177 1.66 -16.46 10.38
CA VAL A 177 1.39 -16.99 9.03
C VAL A 177 2.35 -18.10 8.64
N TRP A 178 3.60 -18.06 9.09
CA TRP A 178 4.55 -19.13 8.86
C TRP A 178 4.17 -20.42 9.60
N GLU A 179 3.82 -20.34 10.85
CA GLU A 179 3.43 -21.50 11.67
C GLU A 179 2.18 -22.19 11.12
N HIS A 180 1.19 -21.43 10.66
CA HIS A 180 -0.11 -21.96 10.27
C HIS A 180 -0.26 -22.26 8.78
N TYR A 181 0.46 -21.55 7.90
CA TYR A 181 0.18 -21.55 6.45
C TYR A 181 1.37 -21.81 5.54
N LYS A 182 2.56 -22.09 6.05
CA LYS A 182 3.79 -22.27 5.24
C LYS A 182 3.67 -23.36 4.15
N GLU A 183 2.79 -24.35 4.31
CA GLU A 183 2.57 -25.39 3.30
C GLU A 183 1.44 -25.05 2.31
N GLN A 184 0.66 -24.02 2.61
CA GLN A 184 -0.50 -23.64 1.83
C GLN A 184 -0.25 -22.43 0.90
N ALA A 185 0.87 -21.72 1.09
CA ALA A 185 1.23 -20.55 0.31
C ALA A 185 2.69 -20.60 -0.15
N ASP A 186 2.97 -19.97 -1.29
CA ASP A 186 4.30 -19.81 -1.87
C ASP A 186 4.81 -18.37 -1.69
N TRP A 187 3.89 -17.43 -1.56
CA TRP A 187 4.17 -16.01 -1.41
C TRP A 187 3.35 -15.42 -0.28
N PHE A 188 3.97 -14.54 0.50
CA PHE A 188 3.39 -13.94 1.71
C PHE A 188 3.36 -12.43 1.55
N MET A 189 2.17 -11.88 1.29
CA MET A 189 1.97 -10.47 1.08
C MET A 189 1.51 -9.76 2.35
N LYS A 190 2.18 -8.67 2.70
CA LYS A 190 1.74 -7.68 3.69
C LYS A 190 1.01 -6.55 2.98
N ALA A 191 -0.15 -6.18 3.50
CA ALA A 191 -0.85 -4.96 3.13
C ALA A 191 -1.38 -4.24 4.38
N ASP A 192 -1.68 -2.95 4.27
CA ASP A 192 -2.43 -2.21 5.29
C ASP A 192 -3.93 -2.25 4.96
N ASP A 193 -4.78 -1.91 5.92
CA ASP A 193 -6.24 -1.92 5.76
C ASP A 193 -6.78 -0.77 4.88
N ASP A 194 -5.88 0.08 4.36
CA ASP A 194 -6.11 1.10 3.36
C ASP A 194 -5.25 0.92 2.09
N THR A 195 -4.78 -0.27 1.86
CA THR A 195 -4.10 -0.66 0.61
C THR A 195 -5.06 -1.42 -0.29
N TYR A 196 -5.19 -1.02 -1.55
CA TYR A 196 -5.89 -1.80 -2.58
C TYR A 196 -4.90 -2.63 -3.39
N VAL A 197 -5.21 -3.91 -3.64
CA VAL A 197 -4.30 -4.84 -4.33
C VAL A 197 -5.00 -5.55 -5.49
N VAL A 198 -4.36 -5.56 -6.67
CA VAL A 198 -4.78 -6.32 -7.85
C VAL A 198 -4.03 -7.65 -7.87
N LEU A 199 -4.65 -8.70 -7.35
CA LEU A 199 -4.00 -10.01 -7.12
C LEU A 199 -3.58 -10.70 -8.42
N GLU A 200 -4.34 -10.52 -9.50
CA GLU A 200 -4.04 -11.08 -10.81
C GLU A 200 -2.74 -10.50 -11.37
N ASN A 201 -2.56 -9.19 -11.26
CA ASN A 201 -1.33 -8.52 -11.67
C ASN A 201 -0.13 -8.93 -10.81
N LEU A 202 -0.37 -9.12 -9.49
CA LEU A 202 0.65 -9.63 -8.59
C LEU A 202 1.08 -11.03 -9.00
N ARG A 203 0.14 -11.96 -9.23
CA ARG A 203 0.44 -13.33 -9.67
C ARG A 203 1.13 -13.35 -11.03
N TYR A 204 0.69 -12.52 -11.96
CA TYR A 204 1.36 -12.35 -13.25
C TYR A 204 2.83 -11.97 -13.08
N MET A 205 3.13 -10.96 -12.25
CA MET A 205 4.50 -10.58 -11.94
C MET A 205 5.29 -11.74 -11.31
N LEU A 206 4.70 -12.40 -10.32
CA LEU A 206 5.36 -13.47 -9.56
C LEU A 206 5.56 -14.76 -10.35
N SER A 207 4.77 -15.01 -11.40
CA SER A 207 4.88 -16.20 -12.24
C SER A 207 6.25 -16.35 -12.93
N ALA A 208 7.00 -15.25 -13.04
CA ALA A 208 8.35 -15.24 -13.57
C ALA A 208 9.43 -15.60 -12.54
N TYR A 209 9.06 -15.84 -11.27
CA TYR A 209 10.00 -16.05 -10.18
C TYR A 209 9.76 -17.37 -9.44
N ASN A 210 10.83 -17.90 -8.84
CA ASN A 210 10.74 -19.11 -8.03
C ASN A 210 10.60 -18.74 -6.54
N ALA A 211 9.53 -19.18 -5.89
CA ALA A 211 9.30 -18.93 -4.47
C ALA A 211 10.33 -19.61 -3.54
N SER A 212 11.13 -20.54 -4.05
CA SER A 212 12.24 -21.15 -3.31
C SER A 212 13.51 -20.27 -3.29
N GLU A 213 13.53 -19.17 -4.05
CA GLU A 213 14.59 -18.17 -3.98
C GLU A 213 14.29 -17.14 -2.91
N PRO A 214 15.31 -16.66 -2.16
CA PRO A 214 15.11 -15.66 -1.10
C PRO A 214 14.97 -14.27 -1.72
N ILE A 215 13.77 -13.91 -2.14
CA ILE A 215 13.47 -12.65 -2.82
C ILE A 215 12.20 -12.00 -2.25
N ALA A 216 12.17 -10.68 -2.28
CA ALA A 216 11.02 -9.88 -1.88
C ALA A 216 10.80 -8.73 -2.88
N PHE A 217 9.55 -8.25 -2.99
CA PHE A 217 9.15 -7.17 -3.90
C PHE A 217 8.22 -6.18 -3.22
N GLY A 218 8.20 -4.94 -3.74
CA GLY A 218 7.36 -3.84 -3.28
C GLY A 218 7.81 -2.53 -3.91
N HIS A 219 7.28 -1.41 -3.45
CA HIS A 219 7.81 -0.09 -3.81
C HIS A 219 9.11 0.16 -3.05
N LYS A 220 10.22 0.31 -3.78
CA LYS A 220 11.55 0.40 -3.19
C LYS A 220 11.96 1.83 -2.87
N PHE A 221 12.41 2.07 -1.63
CA PHE A 221 13.08 3.27 -1.17
C PHE A 221 14.57 3.03 -0.94
N LYS A 222 15.41 4.07 -1.13
CA LYS A 222 16.88 3.97 -1.04
C LYS A 222 17.51 4.31 0.31
N PRO A 223 16.95 5.22 1.16
CA PRO A 223 17.62 5.58 2.40
C PRO A 223 17.72 4.40 3.37
N PHE A 224 18.69 4.48 4.28
CA PHE A 224 18.85 3.58 5.44
C PHE A 224 19.26 2.12 5.17
N VAL A 225 19.02 1.57 3.97
CA VAL A 225 19.36 0.18 3.60
C VAL A 225 20.01 0.17 2.22
N GLN A 226 21.22 -0.40 2.11
CA GLN A 226 22.01 -0.36 0.87
C GLN A 226 21.28 -0.92 -0.36
N GLN A 227 20.60 -2.07 -0.22
CA GLN A 227 19.80 -2.64 -1.31
C GLN A 227 18.42 -1.99 -1.47
N GLY A 228 18.11 -0.98 -0.66
CA GLY A 228 16.77 -0.42 -0.50
C GLY A 228 15.90 -1.20 0.49
N PHE A 229 14.75 -0.63 0.81
CA PHE A 229 13.69 -1.26 1.61
C PHE A 229 12.34 -0.95 0.96
N PHE A 230 11.30 -1.69 1.33
CA PHE A 230 9.98 -1.55 0.72
C PHE A 230 9.06 -0.69 1.58
N SER A 231 8.24 0.15 0.94
CA SER A 231 7.16 0.90 1.60
C SER A 231 6.18 -0.07 2.25
N GLY A 232 5.95 0.12 3.56
CA GLY A 232 4.98 -0.68 4.29
C GLY A 232 3.56 -0.51 3.76
N GLY A 233 3.13 0.74 3.52
CA GLY A 233 1.79 1.07 3.07
C GLY A 233 1.51 0.65 1.61
N ALA A 234 2.48 0.77 0.70
CA ALA A 234 2.32 0.22 -0.65
C ALA A 234 2.14 -1.31 -0.66
N GLY A 235 2.39 -1.94 0.48
CA GLY A 235 2.47 -3.38 0.57
C GLY A 235 3.78 -3.93 0.00
N TYR A 236 4.17 -5.10 0.50
CA TYR A 236 5.32 -5.84 -0.01
C TYR A 236 5.09 -7.34 0.13
N ILE A 237 5.79 -8.11 -0.66
CA ILE A 237 5.62 -9.56 -0.73
C ILE A 237 6.96 -10.28 -0.58
N LEU A 238 6.97 -11.33 0.25
CA LEU A 238 8.11 -12.21 0.45
C LEU A 238 7.83 -13.57 -0.18
N SER A 239 8.85 -14.15 -0.81
CA SER A 239 8.82 -15.55 -1.22
C SER A 239 8.77 -16.50 -0.01
N LYS A 240 8.40 -17.76 -0.22
CA LYS A 240 8.41 -18.80 0.82
C LYS A 240 9.80 -18.89 1.50
N GLU A 241 10.87 -18.90 0.71
CA GLU A 241 12.24 -18.95 1.26
C GLU A 241 12.61 -17.68 2.03
N ALA A 242 12.21 -16.49 1.53
CA ALA A 242 12.44 -15.24 2.25
C ALA A 242 11.71 -15.22 3.60
N THR A 243 10.46 -15.65 3.62
CA THR A 243 9.65 -15.74 4.83
C THR A 243 10.24 -16.75 5.82
N LYS A 244 10.69 -17.91 5.32
CA LYS A 244 11.39 -18.91 6.12
C LYS A 244 12.62 -18.32 6.81
N ARG A 245 13.51 -17.69 6.06
CA ARG A 245 14.70 -17.04 6.62
C ARG A 245 14.34 -15.97 7.65
N PHE A 246 13.33 -15.17 7.35
CA PHE A 246 12.88 -14.14 8.28
C PHE A 246 12.44 -14.73 9.61
N VAL A 247 11.56 -15.74 9.59
CA VAL A 247 10.99 -16.32 10.81
C VAL A 247 11.96 -17.25 11.53
N GLU A 248 12.60 -18.18 10.80
CA GLU A 248 13.39 -19.23 11.41
C GLU A 248 14.80 -18.80 11.80
N GLU A 249 15.38 -17.84 11.09
CA GLU A 249 16.73 -17.32 11.37
C GLU A 249 16.69 -15.89 11.94
N GLY A 250 15.96 -14.99 11.27
CA GLY A 250 15.95 -13.56 11.57
C GLY A 250 15.38 -13.27 12.96
N LEU A 251 14.16 -13.71 13.22
CA LEU A 251 13.47 -13.46 14.48
C LEU A 251 14.15 -14.13 15.70
N LYS A 252 14.95 -15.16 15.47
CA LYS A 252 15.73 -15.83 16.52
C LYS A 252 17.08 -15.15 16.81
N ASN A 253 17.56 -14.30 15.88
CA ASN A 253 18.89 -13.67 16.01
C ASN A 253 18.79 -12.13 16.04
N PRO A 254 18.97 -11.50 17.23
CA PRO A 254 18.89 -10.04 17.36
C PRO A 254 19.96 -9.26 16.59
N LYS A 255 21.04 -9.91 16.15
CA LYS A 255 22.06 -9.30 15.29
C LYS A 255 21.59 -9.21 13.82
N LYS A 256 20.68 -10.10 13.39
CA LYS A 256 20.10 -10.09 12.06
C LYS A 256 18.87 -9.17 12.01
N CYS A 257 17.94 -9.36 12.94
CA CYS A 257 16.67 -8.63 13.00
C CYS A 257 16.45 -8.03 14.38
N LYS A 258 16.19 -6.75 14.47
CA LYS A 258 15.97 -6.03 15.71
C LYS A 258 14.79 -6.63 16.50
N LYS A 259 14.99 -6.89 17.80
CA LYS A 259 13.94 -7.37 18.71
C LYS A 259 13.19 -6.23 19.40
N ALA A 260 13.86 -5.10 19.65
CA ALA A 260 13.32 -4.01 20.44
C ALA A 260 12.39 -3.11 19.64
N GLU A 261 11.40 -2.55 20.33
CA GLU A 261 10.60 -1.39 19.93
C GLU A 261 11.21 -0.11 20.56
N PRO A 262 10.95 1.07 19.99
CA PRO A 262 10.29 1.33 18.71
C PRO A 262 11.19 1.08 17.50
N GLY A 263 10.58 0.98 16.31
CA GLY A 263 11.28 0.91 15.03
C GLY A 263 10.36 1.30 13.87
N ALA A 264 10.94 1.93 12.85
CA ALA A 264 10.23 2.12 11.59
C ALA A 264 10.07 0.74 10.93
N GLU A 265 8.86 0.25 10.82
CA GLU A 265 8.53 -1.13 10.43
C GLU A 265 9.20 -1.53 9.12
N ASP A 266 9.04 -0.72 8.10
CA ASP A 266 9.55 -0.91 6.74
C ASP A 266 11.09 -0.90 6.66
N VAL A 267 11.73 0.03 7.39
CA VAL A 267 13.20 0.11 7.48
C VAL A 267 13.77 -1.09 8.23
N GLU A 268 13.16 -1.47 9.37
CA GLU A 268 13.63 -2.62 10.15
C GLU A 268 13.42 -3.94 9.39
N MET A 269 12.33 -4.08 8.64
CA MET A 269 12.14 -5.20 7.71
C MET A 269 13.23 -5.22 6.64
N GLY A 270 13.49 -4.09 5.99
CA GLY A 270 14.52 -3.98 4.95
C GLY A 270 15.93 -4.34 5.46
N ARG A 271 16.31 -3.87 6.66
CA ARG A 271 17.58 -4.22 7.31
C ARG A 271 17.67 -5.71 7.62
N CYS A 272 16.58 -6.26 8.14
CA CYS A 272 16.50 -7.67 8.47
C CYS A 272 16.65 -8.54 7.21
N LEU A 273 15.91 -8.26 6.15
CA LEU A 273 15.99 -8.97 4.88
C LEU A 273 17.42 -8.91 4.27
N ALA A 274 18.06 -7.73 4.32
CA ALA A 274 19.45 -7.57 3.86
C ALA A 274 20.43 -8.47 4.65
N ASN A 275 20.31 -8.49 5.99
CA ASN A 275 21.15 -9.32 6.87
C ASN A 275 20.90 -10.82 6.65
N LEU A 276 19.74 -11.21 6.14
CA LEU A 276 19.36 -12.59 5.82
C LEU A 276 19.71 -13.00 4.40
N LYS A 277 20.34 -12.12 3.61
CA LYS A 277 20.64 -12.35 2.20
C LYS A 277 19.37 -12.58 1.36
N VAL A 278 18.29 -11.91 1.69
CA VAL A 278 17.08 -11.85 0.88
C VAL A 278 17.22 -10.70 -0.11
N LYS A 279 17.10 -10.99 -1.40
CA LYS A 279 17.21 -10.01 -2.48
C LYS A 279 16.02 -9.05 -2.45
N ALA A 280 16.27 -7.75 -2.47
CA ALA A 280 15.22 -6.77 -2.76
C ALA A 280 15.06 -6.66 -4.29
N GLY A 281 14.06 -7.36 -4.84
CA GLY A 281 13.81 -7.44 -6.26
C GLY A 281 13.33 -6.12 -6.88
N ASP A 282 13.43 -6.04 -8.21
CA ASP A 282 12.83 -4.96 -9.00
C ASP A 282 11.41 -5.37 -9.41
N SER A 283 10.41 -4.63 -8.93
CA SER A 283 8.99 -4.91 -9.20
C SER A 283 8.44 -4.16 -10.41
N ARG A 284 9.26 -3.33 -11.10
CA ARG A 284 8.83 -2.57 -12.27
C ARG A 284 8.54 -3.49 -13.47
N ASP A 285 7.78 -2.98 -14.43
CA ASP A 285 7.57 -3.67 -15.69
C ASP A 285 8.77 -3.53 -16.64
N SER A 286 8.71 -4.18 -17.80
CA SER A 286 9.77 -4.13 -18.82
C SER A 286 10.07 -2.75 -19.39
N TYR A 287 9.16 -1.79 -19.16
CA TYR A 287 9.35 -0.38 -19.54
C TYR A 287 9.87 0.49 -18.38
N GLY A 288 10.16 -0.12 -17.23
CA GLY A 288 10.61 0.57 -16.03
C GLY A 288 9.50 1.29 -15.26
N ARG A 289 8.22 1.02 -15.55
CA ARG A 289 7.07 1.63 -14.88
C ARG A 289 6.77 0.90 -13.55
N GLY A 290 6.35 1.67 -12.53
CA GLY A 290 6.04 1.15 -11.20
C GLY A 290 4.84 0.22 -11.19
N ARG A 291 4.82 -0.72 -10.23
CA ARG A 291 3.68 -1.61 -9.94
C ARG A 291 3.14 -1.46 -8.53
N PHE A 292 3.94 -1.00 -7.58
CA PHE A 292 3.54 -0.77 -6.19
C PHE A 292 3.60 0.72 -5.88
N PHE A 293 2.55 1.27 -5.29
CA PHE A 293 2.42 2.71 -5.14
C PHE A 293 2.10 3.12 -3.69
N PRO A 294 2.94 3.99 -3.07
CA PRO A 294 2.78 4.42 -1.69
C PRO A 294 1.69 5.48 -1.48
N PHE A 295 0.98 5.88 -2.52
CA PHE A 295 -0.14 6.85 -2.50
C PHE A 295 -1.31 6.34 -3.32
N VAL A 296 -2.41 7.12 -3.34
CA VAL A 296 -3.58 6.88 -4.20
C VAL A 296 -3.23 7.02 -5.68
N PRO A 297 -4.01 6.40 -6.60
CA PRO A 297 -3.77 6.51 -8.04
C PRO A 297 -3.63 7.95 -8.54
N GLU A 298 -4.46 8.86 -8.02
CA GLU A 298 -4.47 10.28 -8.38
C GLU A 298 -3.11 10.95 -8.20
N ASP A 299 -2.43 10.70 -7.06
CA ASP A 299 -1.13 11.31 -6.75
C ASP A 299 0.00 10.85 -7.68
N HIS A 300 -0.15 9.71 -8.34
CA HIS A 300 0.83 9.18 -9.29
C HIS A 300 0.51 9.51 -10.74
N LEU A 301 -0.79 9.44 -11.09
CA LEU A 301 -1.26 9.59 -12.47
C LEU A 301 -1.37 11.06 -12.91
N LEU A 302 -1.60 11.98 -11.97
CA LEU A 302 -1.71 13.41 -12.27
C LEU A 302 -0.38 14.10 -11.94
N PRO A 303 0.24 14.80 -12.91
CA PRO A 303 1.41 15.61 -12.61
C PRO A 303 1.07 16.77 -11.68
N GLY A 304 1.92 17.02 -10.68
CA GLY A 304 1.84 18.19 -9.82
C GLY A 304 1.24 18.03 -8.41
N PRO A 305 0.34 17.07 -8.09
CA PRO A 305 -0.16 16.91 -6.72
C PRO A 305 0.97 16.66 -5.71
N VAL A 306 1.99 15.90 -6.09
CA VAL A 306 3.18 15.66 -5.27
C VAL A 306 4.25 16.69 -5.64
N THR A 307 4.40 17.74 -4.83
CA THR A 307 5.35 18.83 -5.08
C THR A 307 6.80 18.33 -5.15
N LYS A 308 7.64 18.99 -5.94
CA LYS A 308 9.06 18.59 -6.16
C LYS A 308 9.89 18.49 -4.89
N ASP A 309 9.54 19.24 -3.84
CA ASP A 309 10.24 19.24 -2.55
C ASP A 309 9.77 18.12 -1.61
N PHE A 310 8.73 17.38 -1.99
CA PHE A 310 8.18 16.31 -1.17
C PHE A 310 9.21 15.21 -0.95
N TRP A 311 9.23 14.66 0.27
CA TRP A 311 10.21 13.66 0.69
C TRP A 311 10.29 12.44 -0.25
N PHE A 312 9.19 12.08 -0.89
CA PHE A 312 9.07 10.94 -1.80
C PHE A 312 10.17 10.94 -2.85
N TRP A 313 10.41 12.07 -3.53
CA TRP A 313 11.42 12.19 -4.59
C TRP A 313 12.85 11.95 -4.10
N LYS A 314 13.12 12.25 -2.84
CA LYS A 314 14.42 12.00 -2.20
C LYS A 314 14.60 10.53 -1.82
N TYR A 315 13.50 9.81 -1.59
CA TYR A 315 13.50 8.44 -1.05
C TYR A 315 13.37 7.37 -2.12
N ILE A 316 12.73 7.62 -3.26
CA ILE A 316 12.54 6.61 -4.31
C ILE A 316 13.88 6.01 -4.75
N TYR A 317 13.91 4.69 -4.87
CA TYR A 317 15.10 3.95 -5.32
C TYR A 317 15.30 4.08 -6.83
N TYR A 318 14.24 3.88 -7.59
CA TYR A 318 14.22 4.03 -9.04
C TYR A 318 13.61 5.35 -9.43
N PRO A 319 14.14 6.04 -10.46
CA PRO A 319 13.49 7.21 -11.02
C PRO A 319 12.07 6.87 -11.50
N VAL A 320 11.10 7.73 -11.18
CA VAL A 320 9.70 7.60 -11.58
C VAL A 320 9.35 8.78 -12.48
N LYS A 321 8.61 8.51 -13.56
CA LYS A 321 7.98 9.55 -14.38
C LYS A 321 6.65 9.93 -13.77
N GLU A 322 6.26 11.19 -13.89
CA GLU A 322 4.91 11.65 -13.53
C GLU A 322 3.92 11.40 -14.69
N GLY A 323 2.64 11.39 -14.37
CA GLY A 323 1.57 11.20 -15.35
C GLY A 323 1.41 9.74 -15.78
N LEU A 324 0.73 9.49 -16.89
CA LEU A 324 0.41 8.14 -17.38
C LEU A 324 1.63 7.23 -17.61
N ALA A 325 2.82 7.80 -17.74
CA ALA A 325 4.05 7.04 -17.88
C ALA A 325 4.64 6.51 -16.54
N CYS A 326 4.03 6.87 -15.38
CA CYS A 326 4.49 6.43 -14.06
C CYS A 326 4.27 4.94 -13.85
N CYS A 327 3.15 4.49 -14.37
CA CYS A 327 2.43 3.37 -13.82
C CYS A 327 2.30 2.26 -14.84
N SER A 328 2.58 1.02 -14.42
CA SER A 328 2.40 -0.15 -15.26
C SER A 328 0.92 -0.42 -15.52
N ASP A 329 0.58 -0.88 -16.72
CA ASP A 329 -0.75 -1.42 -17.02
C ASP A 329 -1.08 -2.65 -16.16
N THR A 330 -0.05 -3.27 -15.58
CA THR A 330 -0.15 -4.35 -14.59
C THR A 330 0.24 -3.86 -13.19
N ALA A 331 -0.25 -2.69 -12.80
CA ALA A 331 -0.10 -2.17 -11.44
C ALA A 331 -0.65 -3.15 -10.41
N VAL A 332 0.02 -3.26 -9.26
CA VAL A 332 -0.30 -4.23 -8.22
C VAL A 332 -1.01 -3.58 -7.04
N SER A 333 -0.53 -2.45 -6.53
CA SER A 333 -1.11 -1.90 -5.31
C SER A 333 -1.04 -0.39 -5.23
N PHE A 334 -2.03 0.20 -4.52
CA PHE A 334 -2.12 1.62 -4.18
C PHE A 334 -2.44 1.77 -2.69
N HIS A 335 -1.82 2.74 -2.04
CA HIS A 335 -1.99 3.02 -0.63
C HIS A 335 -2.89 4.25 -0.39
N TYR A 336 -3.35 4.44 0.85
CA TYR A 336 -4.29 5.50 1.27
C TYR A 336 -5.64 5.45 0.55
N VAL A 337 -6.03 4.29 0.05
CA VAL A 337 -7.33 4.08 -0.60
C VAL A 337 -8.42 4.09 0.47
N SER A 338 -9.38 5.01 0.32
CA SER A 338 -10.51 5.08 1.24
C SER A 338 -11.43 3.86 1.12
N PRO A 339 -12.23 3.55 2.17
CA PRO A 339 -13.21 2.47 2.10
C PRO A 339 -14.16 2.55 0.90
N ASN A 340 -14.61 3.74 0.52
CA ASN A 340 -15.45 3.93 -0.67
C ASN A 340 -14.68 3.72 -1.97
N ASP A 341 -13.45 4.24 -2.04
CA ASP A 341 -12.63 4.11 -3.24
C ASP A 341 -12.22 2.65 -3.50
N MET A 342 -12.19 1.78 -2.47
CA MET A 342 -11.98 0.35 -2.68
C MET A 342 -13.06 -0.27 -3.59
N TYR A 343 -14.32 0.12 -3.44
CA TYR A 343 -15.41 -0.37 -4.31
C TYR A 343 -15.37 0.29 -5.68
N VAL A 344 -15.01 1.57 -5.75
CA VAL A 344 -14.83 2.26 -7.03
C VAL A 344 -13.73 1.60 -7.85
N LEU A 345 -12.57 1.32 -7.24
CA LEU A 345 -11.48 0.62 -7.91
C LEU A 345 -11.86 -0.82 -8.29
N ASP A 346 -12.58 -1.55 -7.42
CA ASP A 346 -13.06 -2.90 -7.72
C ASP A 346 -13.96 -2.89 -8.97
N TYR A 347 -14.89 -1.93 -9.05
CA TYR A 347 -15.76 -1.76 -10.22
C TYR A 347 -14.96 -1.39 -11.48
N LEU A 348 -14.08 -0.39 -11.41
CA LEU A 348 -13.33 0.07 -12.57
C LEU A 348 -12.35 -0.98 -13.12
N ILE A 349 -11.81 -1.82 -12.26
CA ILE A 349 -10.81 -2.83 -12.65
C ILE A 349 -11.47 -4.11 -13.16
N TYR A 350 -12.55 -4.57 -12.52
CA TYR A 350 -13.08 -5.91 -12.76
C TYR A 350 -14.41 -5.91 -13.54
N HIS A 351 -15.18 -4.82 -13.50
CA HIS A 351 -16.53 -4.80 -14.07
C HIS A 351 -16.65 -3.86 -15.28
N LEU A 352 -16.05 -2.65 -15.23
CA LEU A 352 -16.13 -1.71 -16.35
C LEU A 352 -15.30 -2.19 -17.55
N LYS A 353 -15.97 -2.45 -18.66
CA LYS A 353 -15.32 -2.85 -19.93
C LYS A 353 -15.70 -1.85 -21.04
N PRO A 354 -14.76 -1.15 -21.69
CA PRO A 354 -15.03 -0.38 -22.89
C PRO A 354 -15.48 -1.31 -24.02
N PHE A 355 -16.68 -1.08 -24.58
CA PHE A 355 -17.21 -1.93 -25.63
C PHE A 355 -16.31 -1.92 -26.87
N GLY A 356 -15.97 -3.11 -27.37
CA GLY A 356 -15.14 -3.28 -28.58
C GLY A 356 -13.63 -3.14 -28.37
N ILE A 357 -13.16 -2.79 -27.16
CA ILE A 357 -11.75 -2.77 -26.82
C ILE A 357 -11.38 -4.05 -26.08
N ARG A 358 -10.53 -4.89 -26.69
CA ARG A 358 -9.95 -6.06 -26.03
C ARG A 358 -8.55 -5.74 -25.55
N SER A 359 -8.25 -6.06 -24.31
CA SER A 359 -6.90 -5.96 -23.77
C SER A 359 -6.07 -7.18 -24.22
N ASN A 360 -5.15 -6.97 -25.15
CA ASN A 360 -4.14 -7.96 -25.52
C ASN A 360 -2.90 -7.78 -24.65
N LEU A 361 -2.99 -8.13 -23.36
CA LEU A 361 -1.82 -8.19 -22.47
C LEU A 361 -0.89 -9.40 -22.76
N GLN A 362 -1.13 -10.11 -23.85
CA GLN A 362 -0.23 -11.17 -24.29
C GLN A 362 1.10 -10.57 -24.72
N GLY A 363 2.13 -10.76 -23.91
CA GLY A 363 3.51 -10.47 -24.28
C GLY A 363 4.31 -9.46 -23.48
N THR A 364 3.73 -8.77 -22.49
CA THR A 364 4.53 -8.01 -21.52
C THR A 364 4.95 -8.92 -20.35
N ALA A 365 5.76 -9.94 -20.68
CA ALA A 365 6.33 -10.80 -19.65
C ALA A 365 6.99 -9.96 -18.55
N ALA A 366 6.92 -10.41 -17.31
CA ALA A 366 7.76 -9.87 -16.26
C ALA A 366 9.23 -9.93 -16.75
N PRO A 367 10.07 -8.92 -16.45
CA PRO A 367 11.46 -8.99 -16.87
C PRO A 367 12.09 -10.26 -16.32
N PRO A 368 13.03 -10.90 -17.07
CA PRO A 368 13.74 -12.06 -16.56
C PRO A 368 14.35 -11.76 -15.19
N PRO A 369 14.36 -12.72 -14.27
CA PRO A 369 14.81 -12.53 -12.89
C PRO A 369 16.21 -11.91 -12.73
N ASP A 370 17.08 -12.06 -13.73
CA ASP A 370 18.49 -11.61 -13.72
C ASP A 370 18.74 -10.29 -14.45
N GLN A 371 17.73 -9.72 -15.08
CA GLN A 371 17.88 -8.38 -15.65
C GLN A 371 17.61 -7.35 -14.57
N ASP A 372 18.65 -6.96 -13.83
CA ASP A 372 18.71 -5.63 -13.23
C ASP A 372 18.62 -4.62 -14.38
N LEU A 373 17.40 -4.20 -14.70
CA LEU A 373 17.22 -3.07 -15.62
C LEU A 373 17.97 -1.92 -15.00
N LYS A 374 19.17 -1.66 -15.51
CA LYS A 374 19.99 -0.52 -15.08
C LYS A 374 19.08 0.69 -15.17
N ALA A 375 18.89 1.36 -14.04
CA ALA A 375 18.12 2.59 -14.00
C ALA A 375 18.67 3.49 -15.10
N THR A 376 17.90 3.70 -16.16
CA THR A 376 18.25 4.72 -17.14
C THR A 376 18.31 6.04 -16.37
N PRO A 377 19.42 6.78 -16.41
CA PRO A 377 19.50 8.06 -15.75
C PRO A 377 18.32 8.91 -16.21
N TRP A 378 17.54 9.41 -15.27
CA TRP A 378 16.44 10.33 -15.60
C TRP A 378 17.02 11.57 -16.28
N PRO A 379 16.57 11.97 -17.50
CA PRO A 379 17.16 13.08 -18.25
C PRO A 379 16.89 14.47 -17.64
N GLY A 380 16.28 14.56 -16.46
CA GLY A 380 15.85 15.84 -15.87
C GLY A 380 14.50 16.32 -16.42
N PRO A 381 13.85 17.30 -15.77
CA PRO A 381 12.68 17.95 -16.35
C PRO A 381 13.09 18.66 -17.63
N PRO A 382 12.22 18.73 -18.65
CA PRO A 382 12.45 19.60 -19.81
C PRO A 382 12.57 21.05 -19.32
N ASN A 383 13.56 21.77 -19.86
CA ASN A 383 13.80 23.19 -19.58
C ASN A 383 12.59 24.05 -19.91
#